data_499352f9bb9287058ba006c4a598234e
#
_entry.id   499352f9bb9287058ba006c4a598234e
#
_cell.length_a   1.000
_cell.length_b   1.000
_cell.length_c   1.000
_cell.angle_alpha   90.00
_cell.angle_beta   90.00
_cell.angle_gamma   90.00
#
_symmetry.space_group_name_H-M   'P 1'
#
loop_
_entity.id
_entity.type
_entity.pdbx_description
1 polymer ?
#
loop_
_entity_poly.entity_id
_entity_poly.type
_entity_poly.pdbx_seq_one_letter_code
_entity_poly.pdbx_strand_id
1 'polypeptide(L)'
;TYASSILFPFANRVKDGTYQFNGETYHLEINQMEENNALHGLVYNKSFEVIKQNATDSKASVTLLYNEKNISKGFPFTYSIQLEYVLTQNTLALNIEIKNTDSKIFPFTLGWHPYFVSENLYHSSLSFDCNRKIILDKNNITTGFSTMEQLDDFQIKGQSLDDCFILNSKAIQFKTPKYNFELHASGDDNFLQLYTPPHPNTLAIEPTTGVSDSLNNKIGIKTLHPNEIYVMSWKIRMANG
;
A
#
# COMPACT_ATOMS: atom_id res chain seq x y z
N THR A 1 -14.02 6.18 1.64
CA THR A 1 -13.22 4.98 1.95
C THR A 1 -12.10 4.84 0.94
N TYR A 2 -10.96 4.32 1.38
CA TYR A 2 -9.82 4.04 0.51
C TYR A 2 -9.81 2.57 0.05
N ALA A 3 -10.96 1.90 0.05
CA ALA A 3 -11.05 0.47 -0.21
C ALA A 3 -10.44 0.08 -1.56
N SER A 4 -9.42 -0.78 -1.52
CA SER A 4 -8.64 -1.27 -2.66
C SER A 4 -7.91 -0.20 -3.49
N SER A 5 -7.75 1.00 -2.93
CA SER A 5 -7.04 2.10 -3.59
C SER A 5 -5.55 1.81 -3.75
N ILE A 6 -4.98 2.34 -4.82
CA ILE A 6 -3.53 2.44 -4.99
C ILE A 6 -3.07 3.73 -4.33
N LEU A 7 -2.07 3.62 -3.47
CA LEU A 7 -1.51 4.72 -2.70
C LEU A 7 -0.21 5.16 -3.36
N PHE A 8 -0.26 6.26 -4.11
CA PHE A 8 0.88 6.81 -4.84
C PHE A 8 0.71 8.34 -4.98
N PRO A 9 1.76 9.14 -4.89
CA PRO A 9 3.19 8.82 -4.76
C PRO A 9 3.66 8.56 -3.33
N PHE A 10 2.76 8.50 -2.37
CA PHE A 10 3.08 8.10 -1.01
C PHE A 10 1.96 7.23 -0.42
N ALA A 11 2.35 6.20 0.27
CA ALA A 11 1.49 5.42 1.13
C ALA A 11 1.43 6.07 2.51
N ASN A 12 0.30 5.94 3.21
CA ASN A 12 0.09 6.49 4.53
C ASN A 12 0.22 8.03 4.54
N ARG A 13 0.87 8.65 5.53
CA ARG A 13 0.86 10.09 5.80
C ARG A 13 2.12 10.81 5.33
N VAL A 14 1.98 12.12 5.08
CA VAL A 14 3.08 13.08 5.01
C VAL A 14 2.79 14.18 6.02
N LYS A 15 3.68 14.34 7.00
CA LYS A 15 3.54 15.29 8.11
C LYS A 15 3.38 16.72 7.60
N ASP A 16 2.35 17.41 8.10
CA ASP A 16 2.03 18.80 7.73
C ASP A 16 1.89 18.99 6.20
N GLY A 17 1.69 17.90 5.44
CA GLY A 17 1.68 17.91 3.98
C GLY A 17 2.98 18.42 3.34
N THR A 18 4.08 18.49 4.09
CA THR A 18 5.31 19.15 3.64
C THR A 18 6.45 18.14 3.56
N TYR A 19 7.22 18.18 2.47
CA TYR A 19 8.44 17.39 2.33
C TYR A 19 9.50 18.13 1.51
N GLN A 20 10.75 17.66 1.63
CA GLN A 20 11.88 18.18 0.86
C GLN A 20 12.46 17.11 -0.06
N PHE A 21 12.75 17.50 -1.30
CA PHE A 21 13.42 16.67 -2.27
C PHE A 21 14.29 17.50 -3.20
N ASN A 22 15.56 17.09 -3.41
CA ASN A 22 16.55 17.79 -4.25
C ASN A 22 16.68 19.29 -3.98
N GLY A 23 16.62 19.68 -2.70
CA GLY A 23 16.78 21.07 -2.27
C GLY A 23 15.52 21.94 -2.36
N GLU A 24 14.44 21.39 -2.93
CA GLU A 24 13.15 22.08 -3.05
C GLU A 24 12.18 21.59 -1.97
N THR A 25 11.31 22.51 -1.51
CA THR A 25 10.24 22.21 -0.56
C THR A 25 8.91 22.13 -1.28
N TYR A 26 8.16 21.06 -1.01
CA TYR A 26 6.87 20.76 -1.62
C TYR A 26 5.77 20.76 -0.57
N HIS A 27 4.58 21.27 -0.94
CA HIS A 27 3.42 21.36 -0.07
C HIS A 27 2.23 20.64 -0.71
N LEU A 28 1.92 19.46 -0.19
CA LEU A 28 0.75 18.67 -0.54
C LEU A 28 -0.52 19.27 0.08
N GLU A 29 -1.66 18.97 -0.49
CA GLU A 29 -2.95 19.30 0.10
C GLU A 29 -3.18 18.48 1.37
N ILE A 30 -3.60 19.13 2.46
CA ILE A 30 -4.01 18.47 3.70
C ILE A 30 -5.41 17.91 3.49
N ASN A 31 -5.54 16.60 3.54
CA ASN A 31 -6.83 15.87 3.43
C ASN A 31 -7.20 15.09 4.70
N GLN A 32 -6.32 15.10 5.71
CA GLN A 32 -6.57 14.60 7.06
C GLN A 32 -6.44 15.77 8.05
N MET A 33 -7.51 16.56 8.16
CA MET A 33 -7.51 17.84 8.86
C MET A 33 -7.24 17.69 10.37
N GLU A 34 -7.75 16.64 11.00
CA GLU A 34 -7.62 16.44 12.45
C GLU A 34 -6.16 16.27 12.90
N GLU A 35 -5.34 15.61 12.09
CA GLU A 35 -3.93 15.35 12.35
C GLU A 35 -3.00 16.28 11.55
N ASN A 36 -3.58 17.15 10.70
CA ASN A 36 -2.87 18.07 9.81
C ASN A 36 -1.91 17.38 8.85
N ASN A 37 -2.30 16.23 8.26
CA ASN A 37 -1.48 15.46 7.35
C ASN A 37 -2.05 15.42 5.93
N ALA A 38 -1.17 15.22 4.94
CA ALA A 38 -1.56 14.65 3.65
C ALA A 38 -1.59 13.13 3.77
N LEU A 39 -2.64 12.47 3.25
CA LEU A 39 -2.90 11.05 3.44
C LEU A 39 -3.11 10.34 2.09
N HIS A 40 -2.45 9.18 1.91
CA HIS A 40 -2.71 8.16 0.88
C HIS A 40 -2.48 8.59 -0.57
N GLY A 41 -1.63 9.58 -0.80
CA GLY A 41 -1.20 9.96 -2.14
C GLY A 41 -2.23 10.76 -2.94
N LEU A 42 -2.13 10.68 -4.26
CA LEU A 42 -2.87 11.55 -5.18
C LEU A 42 -3.70 10.77 -6.21
N VAL A 43 -3.64 9.43 -6.21
CA VAL A 43 -4.32 8.62 -7.23
C VAL A 43 -5.51 7.82 -6.73
N TYR A 44 -5.73 7.75 -5.41
CA TYR A 44 -6.80 6.97 -4.79
C TYR A 44 -8.22 7.35 -5.27
N ASN A 45 -8.42 8.55 -5.77
CA ASN A 45 -9.70 9.08 -6.26
C ASN A 45 -9.68 9.42 -7.76
N LYS A 46 -8.66 8.96 -8.50
CA LYS A 46 -8.55 9.20 -9.94
C LYS A 46 -9.27 8.12 -10.74
N SER A 47 -9.78 8.50 -11.89
CA SER A 47 -10.35 7.56 -12.85
C SER A 47 -9.26 6.97 -13.72
N PHE A 48 -9.21 5.65 -13.81
CA PHE A 48 -8.32 4.91 -14.70
C PHE A 48 -9.10 4.47 -15.93
N GLU A 49 -8.47 4.57 -17.09
CA GLU A 49 -9.01 4.10 -18.37
C GLU A 49 -8.79 2.60 -18.53
N VAL A 50 -9.81 1.85 -18.96
CA VAL A 50 -9.65 0.45 -19.33
C VAL A 50 -9.02 0.36 -20.72
N ILE A 51 -7.77 -0.11 -20.80
CA ILE A 51 -7.03 -0.18 -22.06
C ILE A 51 -6.96 -1.60 -22.65
N LYS A 52 -7.21 -2.64 -21.83
CA LYS A 52 -7.21 -4.02 -22.27
C LYS A 52 -8.09 -4.88 -21.38
N GLN A 53 -8.79 -5.82 -21.99
CA GLN A 53 -9.53 -6.87 -21.29
C GLN A 53 -9.32 -8.20 -22.00
N ASN A 54 -9.23 -9.27 -21.21
CA ASN A 54 -9.18 -10.63 -21.72
C ASN A 54 -9.86 -11.58 -20.77
N ALA A 55 -10.60 -12.57 -21.30
CA ALA A 55 -11.20 -13.64 -20.49
C ALA A 55 -11.15 -14.95 -21.25
N THR A 56 -10.81 -16.01 -20.54
CA THR A 56 -10.83 -17.41 -20.97
C THR A 56 -11.53 -18.24 -19.88
N ASP A 57 -11.72 -19.52 -20.08
CA ASP A 57 -12.34 -20.41 -19.08
C ASP A 57 -11.54 -20.49 -17.77
N SER A 58 -10.24 -20.23 -17.79
CA SER A 58 -9.34 -20.39 -16.63
C SER A 58 -8.73 -19.07 -16.10
N LYS A 59 -8.85 -17.98 -16.86
CA LYS A 59 -8.19 -16.72 -16.53
C LYS A 59 -8.98 -15.52 -17.06
N ALA A 60 -9.13 -14.49 -16.23
CA ALA A 60 -9.60 -13.18 -16.66
C ALA A 60 -8.56 -12.11 -16.30
N SER A 61 -8.44 -11.08 -17.13
CA SER A 61 -7.60 -9.93 -16.82
C SER A 61 -8.18 -8.63 -17.33
N VAL A 62 -7.88 -7.54 -16.64
CA VAL A 62 -8.17 -6.17 -17.03
C VAL A 62 -6.93 -5.31 -16.81
N THR A 63 -6.60 -4.48 -17.77
CA THR A 63 -5.51 -3.50 -17.66
C THR A 63 -6.11 -2.10 -17.67
N LEU A 64 -5.74 -1.33 -16.65
CA LEU A 64 -6.18 0.03 -16.40
C LEU A 64 -4.98 0.97 -16.53
N LEU A 65 -5.17 2.15 -17.08
CA LEU A 65 -4.13 3.16 -17.26
C LEU A 65 -4.58 4.50 -16.70
N TYR A 66 -3.70 5.13 -15.94
CA TYR A 66 -3.81 6.54 -15.53
C TYR A 66 -2.57 7.30 -16.01
N ASN A 67 -2.78 8.48 -16.59
CA ASN A 67 -1.70 9.39 -16.95
C ASN A 67 -1.89 10.71 -16.20
N GLU A 68 -0.97 11.05 -15.32
CA GLU A 68 -0.91 12.38 -14.74
C GLU A 68 -0.21 13.33 -15.71
N LYS A 69 -1.01 14.18 -16.33
CA LYS A 69 -0.54 15.20 -17.30
C LYS A 69 -0.58 16.59 -16.70
N ASN A 70 -1.37 16.77 -15.63
CA ASN A 70 -1.53 18.03 -14.94
C ASN A 70 -0.65 18.01 -13.70
N ILE A 71 0.10 19.06 -13.49
CA ILE A 71 0.96 19.20 -12.33
C ILE A 71 0.09 19.30 -11.07
N SER A 72 0.13 18.27 -10.24
CA SER A 72 -0.54 18.29 -8.94
C SER A 72 0.20 19.19 -7.97
N LYS A 73 -0.55 19.99 -7.20
CA LYS A 73 0.05 20.82 -6.15
C LYS A 73 0.81 19.92 -5.17
N GLY A 74 2.06 20.27 -4.88
CA GLY A 74 2.93 19.54 -3.96
C GLY A 74 3.59 18.29 -4.55
N PHE A 75 3.24 17.87 -5.76
CA PHE A 75 3.95 16.81 -6.49
C PHE A 75 3.96 17.15 -7.98
N PRO A 76 4.81 18.12 -8.41
CA PRO A 76 4.79 18.70 -9.74
C PRO A 76 5.54 17.84 -10.77
N PHE A 77 5.20 16.57 -10.85
CA PHE A 77 5.81 15.61 -11.77
C PHE A 77 4.74 14.91 -12.58
N THR A 78 5.06 14.58 -13.83
CA THR A 78 4.20 13.78 -14.68
C THR A 78 4.61 12.30 -14.63
N TYR A 79 3.61 11.42 -14.66
CA TYR A 79 3.82 9.97 -14.60
C TYR A 79 2.65 9.22 -15.22
N SER A 80 2.87 7.96 -15.52
CA SER A 80 1.79 7.03 -15.83
C SER A 80 1.79 5.86 -14.85
N ILE A 81 0.59 5.35 -14.56
CA ILE A 81 0.39 4.14 -13.76
C ILE A 81 -0.46 3.17 -14.55
N GLN A 82 0.07 1.98 -14.78
CA GLN A 82 -0.69 0.87 -15.35
C GLN A 82 -0.95 -0.17 -14.26
N LEU A 83 -2.20 -0.60 -14.14
CA LEU A 83 -2.65 -1.64 -13.21
C LEU A 83 -3.18 -2.81 -14.04
N GLU A 84 -2.62 -3.99 -13.89
CA GLU A 84 -3.20 -5.20 -14.46
C GLU A 84 -3.71 -6.10 -13.35
N TYR A 85 -5.02 -6.28 -13.27
CA TYR A 85 -5.64 -7.29 -12.42
C TYR A 85 -5.77 -8.60 -13.21
N VAL A 86 -5.30 -9.68 -12.60
CA VAL A 86 -5.36 -11.02 -13.17
C VAL A 86 -6.03 -11.96 -12.19
N LEU A 87 -7.17 -12.51 -12.57
CA LEU A 87 -7.95 -13.47 -11.79
C LEU A 87 -7.84 -14.87 -12.41
N THR A 88 -7.57 -15.86 -11.58
CA THR A 88 -7.66 -17.28 -11.90
C THR A 88 -8.57 -17.98 -10.89
N GLN A 89 -8.68 -19.31 -10.94
CA GLN A 89 -9.54 -20.07 -10.03
C GLN A 89 -9.27 -19.75 -8.53
N ASN A 90 -8.02 -19.57 -8.14
CA ASN A 90 -7.63 -19.39 -6.74
C ASN A 90 -6.66 -18.23 -6.50
N THR A 91 -6.39 -17.38 -7.50
CA THR A 91 -5.48 -16.25 -7.33
C THR A 91 -6.06 -14.97 -7.90
N LEU A 92 -5.78 -13.86 -7.22
CA LEU A 92 -5.89 -12.50 -7.72
C LEU A 92 -4.51 -11.88 -7.67
N ALA A 93 -3.98 -11.51 -8.83
CA ALA A 93 -2.74 -10.73 -8.91
C ALA A 93 -3.05 -9.29 -9.34
N LEU A 94 -2.35 -8.35 -8.72
CA LEU A 94 -2.29 -6.95 -9.10
C LEU A 94 -0.85 -6.63 -9.52
N ASN A 95 -0.63 -6.46 -10.82
CA ASN A 95 0.64 -6.04 -11.37
C ASN A 95 0.58 -4.54 -11.62
N ILE A 96 1.59 -3.82 -11.14
CA ILE A 96 1.67 -2.36 -11.20
C ILE A 96 2.93 -1.97 -11.95
N GLU A 97 2.78 -1.08 -12.91
CA GLU A 97 3.87 -0.41 -13.59
C GLU A 97 3.71 1.10 -13.41
N ILE A 98 4.76 1.76 -12.90
CA ILE A 98 4.82 3.21 -12.75
C ILE A 98 5.95 3.70 -13.63
N LYS A 99 5.65 4.59 -14.56
CA LYS A 99 6.64 5.22 -15.43
C LYS A 99 6.77 6.69 -15.10
N ASN A 100 7.99 7.17 -14.93
CA ASN A 100 8.27 8.58 -14.89
C ASN A 100 8.23 9.15 -16.32
N THR A 101 7.24 9.99 -16.61
CA THR A 101 7.09 10.68 -17.89
C THR A 101 7.57 12.12 -17.85
N ASP A 102 8.09 12.57 -16.67
CA ASP A 102 8.68 13.89 -16.48
C ASP A 102 10.15 13.91 -16.92
N SER A 103 10.68 15.12 -17.08
CA SER A 103 12.12 15.36 -17.30
C SER A 103 12.95 15.36 -16.01
N LYS A 104 12.30 15.32 -14.85
CA LYS A 104 12.91 15.34 -13.52
C LYS A 104 12.72 14.01 -12.80
N ILE A 105 13.69 13.67 -11.95
CA ILE A 105 13.58 12.58 -10.99
C ILE A 105 12.56 12.95 -9.89
N PHE A 106 11.77 11.99 -9.41
CA PHE A 106 10.88 12.19 -8.29
C PHE A 106 10.96 11.07 -7.24
N PRO A 107 10.65 11.38 -5.95
CA PRO A 107 10.59 10.40 -4.88
C PRO A 107 9.19 9.79 -4.80
N PHE A 108 9.10 8.52 -4.35
CA PHE A 108 7.79 7.92 -4.11
C PHE A 108 7.84 6.74 -3.14
N THR A 109 6.69 6.38 -2.61
CA THR A 109 6.35 5.06 -2.09
C THR A 109 5.05 4.59 -2.72
N LEU A 110 4.81 3.28 -2.68
CA LEU A 110 3.64 2.66 -3.26
C LEU A 110 2.92 1.81 -2.20
N GLY A 111 1.60 1.79 -2.22
CA GLY A 111 0.79 0.94 -1.37
C GLY A 111 -0.49 0.47 -2.05
N TRP A 112 -1.06 -0.61 -1.53
CA TRP A 112 -2.38 -1.10 -1.87
C TRP A 112 -3.20 -1.26 -0.59
N HIS A 113 -4.46 -0.79 -0.59
CA HIS A 113 -5.30 -0.71 0.60
C HIS A 113 -6.52 -1.66 0.54
N PRO A 114 -6.32 -2.98 0.38
CA PRO A 114 -7.43 -3.91 0.35
C PRO A 114 -8.01 -4.15 1.74
N TYR A 115 -9.34 -4.30 1.79
CA TYR A 115 -10.06 -4.72 2.98
C TYR A 115 -10.56 -6.15 2.82
N PHE A 116 -10.48 -6.90 3.92
CA PHE A 116 -10.96 -8.28 4.00
C PHE A 116 -12.00 -8.40 5.10
N VAL A 117 -13.08 -9.10 4.81
CA VAL A 117 -14.18 -9.35 5.76
C VAL A 117 -14.06 -10.76 6.28
N SER A 118 -13.98 -10.93 7.59
CA SER A 118 -14.09 -12.22 8.25
C SER A 118 -15.50 -12.44 8.76
N GLU A 119 -15.96 -13.69 8.88
CA GLU A 119 -17.19 -14.00 9.61
C GLU A 119 -17.05 -13.66 11.10
N ASN A 120 -15.84 -13.84 11.64
CA ASN A 120 -15.51 -13.50 13.01
C ASN A 120 -14.04 -13.08 13.11
N LEU A 121 -13.80 -11.77 13.14
CA LEU A 121 -12.45 -11.21 13.19
C LEU A 121 -11.73 -11.53 14.51
N TYR A 122 -12.48 -11.73 15.60
CA TYR A 122 -11.90 -12.13 16.90
C TYR A 122 -11.19 -13.51 16.83
N HIS A 123 -11.71 -14.42 16.00
CA HIS A 123 -11.14 -15.74 15.75
C HIS A 123 -10.27 -15.81 14.48
N SER A 124 -9.86 -14.66 13.97
CA SER A 124 -8.97 -14.58 12.82
C SER A 124 -7.55 -14.24 13.25
N SER A 125 -6.59 -14.69 12.46
CA SER A 125 -5.18 -14.46 12.73
C SER A 125 -4.39 -14.13 11.47
N LEU A 126 -3.25 -13.49 11.67
CA LEU A 126 -2.26 -13.23 10.64
C LEU A 126 -0.96 -13.94 10.99
N SER A 127 -0.28 -14.45 9.97
CA SER A 127 1.07 -14.98 10.09
C SER A 127 1.97 -14.27 9.10
N PHE A 128 3.02 -13.64 9.60
CA PHE A 128 4.02 -12.93 8.80
C PHE A 128 5.34 -12.85 9.57
N ASP A 129 6.44 -12.92 8.83
CA ASP A 129 7.78 -12.86 9.44
C ASP A 129 8.17 -11.40 9.65
N CYS A 130 8.19 -10.97 10.92
CA CYS A 130 8.73 -9.67 11.31
C CYS A 130 9.31 -9.72 12.72
N ASN A 131 10.29 -8.87 12.96
CA ASN A 131 10.85 -8.62 14.29
C ASN A 131 10.95 -7.12 14.60
N ARG A 132 10.34 -6.27 13.79
CA ARG A 132 10.34 -4.82 13.95
C ARG A 132 8.97 -4.22 13.67
N LYS A 133 8.50 -3.40 14.62
CA LYS A 133 7.28 -2.62 14.52
C LYS A 133 7.62 -1.14 14.45
N ILE A 134 6.94 -0.40 13.60
CA ILE A 134 7.08 1.06 13.50
C ILE A 134 6.50 1.72 14.75
N ILE A 135 7.21 2.70 15.27
CA ILE A 135 6.75 3.57 16.36
C ILE A 135 6.16 4.81 15.74
N LEU A 136 4.91 5.09 16.09
CA LEU A 136 4.17 6.26 15.63
C LEU A 136 4.02 7.28 16.76
N ASP A 137 4.02 8.57 16.44
CA ASP A 137 3.62 9.61 17.38
C ASP A 137 2.08 9.72 17.45
N LYS A 138 1.59 10.69 18.23
CA LYS A 138 0.14 10.94 18.41
C LYS A 138 -0.60 11.31 17.12
N ASN A 139 0.11 11.73 16.08
CA ASN A 139 -0.43 12.09 14.76
C ASN A 139 -0.16 10.98 13.73
N ASN A 140 0.17 9.78 14.18
CA ASN A 140 0.48 8.61 13.36
C ASN A 140 1.66 8.82 12.39
N ILE A 141 2.62 9.66 12.79
CA ILE A 141 3.87 9.90 12.05
C ILE A 141 4.96 8.98 12.59
N THR A 142 5.71 8.35 11.70
CA THR A 142 6.80 7.46 12.08
C THR A 142 7.93 8.22 12.78
N THR A 143 8.28 7.77 13.98
CA THR A 143 9.38 8.32 14.79
C THR A 143 10.55 7.34 14.94
N GLY A 144 10.37 6.09 14.56
CA GLY A 144 11.39 5.05 14.64
C GLY A 144 10.77 3.65 14.54
N PHE A 145 11.50 2.66 15.02
CA PHE A 145 10.99 1.29 15.12
C PHE A 145 11.45 0.65 16.43
N SER A 146 10.67 -0.30 16.94
CA SER A 146 11.03 -1.16 18.06
C SER A 146 11.32 -2.57 17.57
N THR A 147 12.26 -3.24 18.21
CA THR A 147 12.44 -4.69 18.05
C THR A 147 11.39 -5.41 18.86
N MET A 148 10.86 -6.50 18.36
CA MET A 148 9.88 -7.35 19.00
C MET A 148 10.26 -8.83 18.82
N GLU A 149 9.66 -9.71 19.59
CA GLU A 149 9.76 -11.15 19.34
C GLU A 149 9.07 -11.47 18.00
N GLN A 150 9.61 -12.46 17.30
CA GLN A 150 9.03 -12.91 16.02
C GLN A 150 7.58 -13.35 16.24
N LEU A 151 6.69 -12.86 15.38
CA LEU A 151 5.28 -13.19 15.42
C LEU A 151 4.96 -14.30 14.41
N ASP A 152 4.83 -15.53 14.89
CA ASP A 152 4.42 -16.66 14.04
C ASP A 152 2.91 -16.73 13.83
N ASP A 153 2.12 -16.20 14.79
CA ASP A 153 0.66 -16.17 14.73
C ASP A 153 0.11 -14.95 15.49
N PHE A 154 -0.21 -13.90 14.74
CA PHE A 154 -0.77 -12.67 15.28
C PHE A 154 -2.29 -12.79 15.42
N GLN A 155 -2.75 -13.00 16.66
CA GLN A 155 -4.17 -13.10 16.97
C GLN A 155 -4.82 -11.72 17.06
N ILE A 156 -5.85 -11.45 16.28
CA ILE A 156 -6.51 -10.14 16.22
C ILE A 156 -7.30 -9.84 17.50
N LYS A 157 -8.09 -10.81 18.00
CA LYS A 157 -8.79 -10.77 19.32
C LYS A 157 -9.50 -9.45 19.65
N GLY A 158 -10.09 -8.79 18.65
CA GLY A 158 -10.84 -7.54 18.85
C GLY A 158 -9.97 -6.31 19.14
N GLN A 159 -8.66 -6.37 18.88
CA GLN A 159 -7.77 -5.22 18.98
C GLN A 159 -8.14 -4.16 17.95
N SER A 160 -8.06 -2.88 18.34
CA SER A 160 -8.06 -1.77 17.40
C SER A 160 -6.65 -1.63 16.86
N LEU A 161 -6.48 -1.87 15.56
CA LEU A 161 -5.18 -1.84 14.88
C LEU A 161 -5.08 -0.58 14.04
N ASP A 162 -3.95 0.09 14.11
CA ASP A 162 -3.39 1.05 13.14
C ASP A 162 -1.87 0.94 13.23
N ASP A 163 -1.35 -0.25 12.89
CA ASP A 163 0.01 -0.68 13.18
C ASP A 163 0.78 -0.98 11.90
N CYS A 164 2.03 -0.57 11.84
CA CYS A 164 2.92 -0.85 10.72
C CYS A 164 4.11 -1.71 11.15
N PHE A 165 4.41 -2.74 10.36
CA PHE A 165 5.47 -3.72 10.59
C PHE A 165 6.47 -3.71 9.44
N ILE A 166 7.75 -3.96 9.75
CA ILE A 166 8.81 -4.16 8.75
C ILE A 166 8.95 -5.67 8.55
N LEU A 167 8.58 -6.16 7.37
CA LEU A 167 8.60 -7.59 7.07
C LEU A 167 10.02 -8.07 6.72
N ASN A 168 10.38 -9.25 7.23
CA ASN A 168 11.57 -10.00 6.82
C ASN A 168 11.28 -10.95 5.64
N SER A 169 9.98 -11.16 5.31
CA SER A 169 9.52 -12.03 4.22
C SER A 169 8.62 -11.27 3.26
N LYS A 170 8.28 -11.94 2.15
CA LYS A 170 7.39 -11.40 1.12
C LYS A 170 5.95 -11.90 1.24
N ALA A 171 5.66 -12.71 2.25
CA ALA A 171 4.38 -13.40 2.41
C ALA A 171 3.69 -13.03 3.72
N ILE A 172 2.38 -12.83 3.62
CA ILE A 172 1.46 -12.58 4.73
C ILE A 172 0.34 -13.60 4.60
N GLN A 173 0.10 -14.41 5.61
CA GLN A 173 -1.04 -15.32 5.65
C GLN A 173 -2.16 -14.72 6.50
N PHE A 174 -3.38 -14.76 6.01
CA PHE A 174 -4.57 -14.40 6.76
C PHE A 174 -5.48 -15.61 6.89
N LYS A 175 -5.81 -15.97 8.12
CA LYS A 175 -6.67 -17.11 8.45
C LYS A 175 -7.95 -16.60 9.08
N THR A 176 -9.08 -17.03 8.55
CA THR A 176 -10.42 -16.76 9.08
C THR A 176 -11.16 -18.07 9.33
N PRO A 177 -12.31 -18.06 10.02
CA PRO A 177 -13.12 -19.26 10.18
C PRO A 177 -13.64 -19.87 8.87
N LYS A 178 -13.74 -19.08 7.79
CA LYS A 178 -14.30 -19.54 6.50
C LYS A 178 -13.30 -19.71 5.38
N TYR A 179 -12.23 -18.92 5.38
CA TYR A 179 -11.26 -18.93 4.30
C TYR A 179 -9.87 -18.53 4.79
N ASN A 180 -8.87 -18.98 4.07
CA ASN A 180 -7.49 -18.59 4.29
C ASN A 180 -6.87 -18.16 2.98
N PHE A 181 -5.98 -17.18 3.02
CA PHE A 181 -5.17 -16.81 1.87
C PHE A 181 -3.75 -16.43 2.27
N GLU A 182 -2.88 -16.42 1.28
CA GLU A 182 -1.56 -15.82 1.33
C GLU A 182 -1.51 -14.62 0.38
N LEU A 183 -1.04 -13.48 0.90
CA LEU A 183 -0.70 -12.31 0.11
C LEU A 183 0.82 -12.27 -0.04
N HIS A 184 1.31 -12.23 -1.27
CA HIS A 184 2.73 -12.21 -1.60
C HIS A 184 3.09 -10.95 -2.37
N ALA A 185 4.20 -10.27 -1.97
CA ALA A 185 4.76 -9.11 -2.63
C ALA A 185 6.02 -9.50 -3.43
N SER A 186 6.19 -8.93 -4.63
CA SER A 186 7.37 -9.20 -5.47
C SER A 186 8.61 -8.39 -5.06
N GLY A 187 8.43 -7.24 -4.40
CA GLY A 187 9.51 -6.32 -4.00
C GLY A 187 10.34 -6.82 -2.82
N ASP A 188 11.44 -6.15 -2.54
CA ASP A 188 12.34 -6.45 -1.41
C ASP A 188 12.07 -5.58 -0.18
N ASP A 189 11.65 -4.31 -0.37
CA ASP A 189 11.20 -3.44 0.72
C ASP A 189 9.72 -3.66 0.96
N ASN A 190 9.39 -4.43 2.01
CA ASN A 190 8.03 -4.81 2.33
C ASN A 190 7.66 -4.33 3.72
N PHE A 191 6.60 -3.53 3.78
CA PHE A 191 5.96 -3.11 5.02
C PHE A 191 4.52 -3.58 5.00
N LEU A 192 4.01 -3.86 6.18
CA LEU A 192 2.63 -4.27 6.40
C LEU A 192 1.95 -3.26 7.31
N GLN A 193 0.99 -2.51 6.77
CA GLN A 193 0.06 -1.73 7.58
C GLN A 193 -1.19 -2.57 7.85
N LEU A 194 -1.58 -2.66 9.12
CA LEU A 194 -2.83 -3.27 9.57
C LEU A 194 -3.75 -2.19 10.13
N TYR A 195 -4.99 -2.17 9.68
CA TYR A 195 -5.98 -1.23 10.18
C TYR A 195 -7.35 -1.89 10.35
N THR A 196 -7.94 -1.72 11.55
CA THR A 196 -9.33 -2.12 11.81
C THR A 196 -10.24 -0.91 11.72
N PRO A 197 -11.06 -0.80 10.64
CA PRO A 197 -12.00 0.30 10.50
C PRO A 197 -13.17 0.17 11.49
N PRO A 198 -13.97 1.23 11.69
CA PRO A 198 -15.18 1.15 12.53
C PRO A 198 -16.25 0.19 11.97
N HIS A 199 -16.05 -0.39 10.79
CA HIS A 199 -16.90 -1.42 10.22
C HIS A 199 -16.60 -2.79 10.84
N PRO A 200 -17.60 -3.52 11.38
CA PRO A 200 -17.38 -4.77 12.08
C PRO A 200 -16.76 -5.85 11.19
N ASN A 201 -15.97 -6.73 11.81
CA ASN A 201 -15.38 -7.90 11.15
C ASN A 201 -14.54 -7.58 9.89
N THR A 202 -14.00 -6.40 9.80
CA THR A 202 -13.23 -5.92 8.64
C THR A 202 -11.80 -5.59 9.07
N LEU A 203 -10.83 -5.97 8.23
CA LEU A 203 -9.42 -5.69 8.41
C LEU A 203 -8.84 -5.19 7.09
N ALA A 204 -8.11 -4.08 7.12
CA ALA A 204 -7.19 -3.70 6.05
C ALA A 204 -5.86 -4.42 6.27
N ILE A 205 -5.35 -5.08 5.23
CA ILE A 205 -4.04 -5.72 5.18
C ILE A 205 -3.31 -5.07 4.02
N GLU A 206 -2.55 -4.04 4.32
CA GLU A 206 -2.02 -3.12 3.32
C GLU A 206 -0.52 -3.38 3.10
N PRO A 207 -0.14 -4.04 1.99
CA PRO A 207 1.25 -4.11 1.60
C PRO A 207 1.70 -2.74 1.07
N THR A 208 2.82 -2.24 1.58
CA THR A 208 3.40 -0.96 1.16
C THR A 208 4.90 -1.09 0.94
N THR A 209 5.48 -0.17 0.18
CA THR A 209 6.94 -0.07 -0.03
C THR A 209 7.60 0.92 0.92
N GLY A 210 6.83 1.58 1.77
CA GLY A 210 7.33 2.56 2.74
C GLY A 210 6.35 2.73 3.91
N VAL A 211 6.71 3.58 4.85
CA VAL A 211 5.98 3.84 6.09
C VAL A 211 5.33 5.22 6.08
N SER A 212 4.61 5.57 7.15
CA SER A 212 4.13 6.94 7.37
C SER A 212 5.32 7.93 7.34
N ASP A 213 5.16 9.01 6.60
CA ASP A 213 6.13 10.10 6.42
C ASP A 213 7.43 9.70 5.71
N SER A 214 7.40 8.67 4.86
CA SER A 214 8.57 8.20 4.09
C SER A 214 9.22 9.29 3.24
N LEU A 215 8.46 10.26 2.73
CA LEU A 215 9.03 11.38 1.98
C LEU A 215 9.98 12.23 2.83
N ASN A 216 9.83 12.25 4.15
CA ASN A 216 10.69 12.96 5.08
C ASN A 216 11.72 12.05 5.77
N ASN A 217 11.28 10.92 6.36
CA ASN A 217 12.16 10.02 7.12
C ASN A 217 12.99 9.08 6.26
N LYS A 218 12.70 8.98 4.96
CA LYS A 218 13.40 8.19 3.93
C LYS A 218 13.30 6.66 4.09
N ILE A 219 12.46 6.15 4.99
CA ILE A 219 12.27 4.72 5.19
C ILE A 219 11.41 4.16 4.05
N GLY A 220 11.98 3.26 3.24
CA GLY A 220 11.31 2.64 2.09
C GLY A 220 11.10 3.55 0.89
N ILE A 221 11.63 4.79 0.93
CA ILE A 221 11.51 5.71 -0.20
C ILE A 221 12.26 5.20 -1.43
N LYS A 222 11.65 5.39 -2.58
CA LYS A 222 12.22 5.11 -3.89
C LYS A 222 12.32 6.40 -4.70
N THR A 223 13.16 6.39 -5.70
CA THR A 223 13.25 7.47 -6.71
C THR A 223 13.09 6.86 -8.09
N LEU A 224 12.50 7.61 -9.01
CA LEU A 224 12.31 7.20 -10.39
C LEU A 224 12.89 8.26 -11.33
N HIS A 225 13.90 7.87 -12.09
CA HIS A 225 14.55 8.76 -13.07
C HIS A 225 13.66 8.98 -14.31
N PRO A 226 13.88 10.04 -15.10
CA PRO A 226 13.16 10.27 -16.34
C PRO A 226 13.17 9.03 -17.24
N ASN A 227 11.98 8.65 -17.75
CA ASN A 227 11.71 7.46 -18.57
C ASN A 227 11.93 6.10 -17.88
N GLU A 228 12.36 6.08 -16.63
CA GLU A 228 12.49 4.84 -15.85
C GLU A 228 11.10 4.27 -15.52
N ILE A 229 11.05 2.95 -15.38
CA ILE A 229 9.86 2.19 -15.05
C ILE A 229 10.12 1.42 -13.74
N TYR A 230 9.22 1.56 -12.78
CA TYR A 230 9.16 0.73 -11.59
C TYR A 230 8.03 -0.28 -11.72
N VAL A 231 8.31 -1.54 -11.38
CA VAL A 231 7.33 -2.63 -11.39
C VAL A 231 7.16 -3.24 -10.01
N MET A 232 5.94 -3.55 -9.65
CA MET A 232 5.56 -4.22 -8.40
C MET A 232 4.38 -5.16 -8.66
N SER A 233 4.34 -6.26 -7.93
CA SER A 233 3.21 -7.18 -7.97
C SER A 233 2.81 -7.60 -6.57
N TRP A 234 1.50 -7.58 -6.30
CA TRP A 234 0.88 -8.19 -5.13
C TRP A 234 -0.07 -9.30 -5.58
N LYS A 235 0.03 -10.45 -4.94
CA LYS A 235 -0.72 -11.63 -5.33
C LYS A 235 -1.39 -12.25 -4.12
N ILE A 236 -2.70 -12.34 -4.16
CA ILE A 236 -3.51 -13.08 -3.19
C ILE A 236 -3.75 -14.48 -3.75
N ARG A 237 -3.41 -15.50 -2.97
CA ARG A 237 -3.69 -16.91 -3.29
C ARG A 237 -4.56 -17.53 -2.21
N MET A 238 -5.75 -17.96 -2.58
CA MET A 238 -6.61 -18.71 -1.67
C MET A 238 -5.97 -20.05 -1.36
N ALA A 239 -5.91 -20.41 -0.08
CA ALA A 239 -5.54 -21.76 0.30
C ALA A 239 -6.65 -22.73 -0.15
N ASN A 240 -6.25 -23.90 -0.67
CA ASN A 240 -7.20 -24.99 -0.90
C ASN A 240 -7.73 -25.41 0.48
N GLY A 241 -9.06 -25.39 0.64
CA GLY A 241 -9.74 -25.90 1.82
C GLY A 241 -9.59 -27.39 1.98
#